data_4c404ab4f27462b2d2a748b03b89260e
#
_entry.id   4c404ab4f27462b2d2a748b03b89260e
#
_cell.length_a   1.000
_cell.length_b   1.000
_cell.length_c   1.000
_cell.angle_alpha   90.00
_cell.angle_beta   90.00
_cell.angle_gamma   90.00
#
_symmetry.space_group_name_H-M   'P 1'
#
loop_
_entity.id
_entity.type
_entity.pdbx_description
1 polymer ?
#
loop_
_entity_poly.entity_id
_entity_poly.type
_entity_poly.pdbx_seq_one_letter_code
_entity_poly.pdbx_strand_id
1 'polypeptide(L)'
;MNLTISIDDVNPKENWRILGEKTEIWMRDLYETYGVKYNLFIPSNHHNTSPISENKEWIKELVDTGMFELSAHGHYHQTSDKTKFGEMEFVDMNEAQCIERIKMMMSEWEAVDYKPKGWRNPGWVCQPHCVKHLSKEFEWAALHYQHNHNFKWDLKMVFGEDGIHETSIKTHDDNIMFQSHIFGSWNKNEWTQSNYEQLKLSLDHLFTNHEITPKIISEI
;
A
#
# COMPACT_ATOMS: atom_id res chain seq x y z
N MET A 1 -2.50 -19.71 8.11
CA MET A 1 -2.29 -18.25 8.28
C MET A 1 -2.45 -17.57 6.93
N ASN A 2 -3.13 -16.42 6.85
CA ASN A 2 -3.20 -15.63 5.63
C ASN A 2 -1.95 -14.77 5.46
N LEU A 3 -1.45 -14.66 4.24
CA LEU A 3 -0.30 -13.85 3.91
C LEU A 3 -0.67 -12.77 2.90
N THR A 4 -0.37 -11.52 3.22
CA THR A 4 -0.55 -10.37 2.33
C THR A 4 0.76 -9.62 2.15
N ILE A 5 1.05 -9.18 0.95
CA ILE A 5 2.17 -8.27 0.65
C ILE A 5 1.60 -6.93 0.20
N SER A 6 2.04 -5.85 0.82
CA SER A 6 1.61 -4.49 0.47
C SER A 6 2.78 -3.60 0.09
N ILE A 7 2.56 -2.71 -0.86
CA ILE A 7 3.57 -1.81 -1.40
C ILE A 7 3.00 -0.40 -1.45
N ASP A 8 3.64 0.51 -0.73
CA ASP A 8 3.23 1.90 -0.65
C ASP A 8 3.91 2.77 -1.73
N ASP A 9 3.36 3.94 -1.98
CA ASP A 9 3.88 5.00 -2.84
C ASP A 9 3.93 4.67 -4.33
N VAL A 10 3.28 3.62 -4.76
CA VAL A 10 3.25 3.24 -6.18
C VAL A 10 2.55 4.33 -6.98
N ASN A 11 3.21 4.87 -8.00
CA ASN A 11 2.66 5.93 -8.85
C ASN A 11 3.26 5.88 -10.27
N PRO A 12 2.69 6.59 -11.24
CA PRO A 12 3.09 6.47 -12.65
C PRO A 12 4.43 7.15 -13.01
N LYS A 13 5.13 7.81 -12.11
CA LYS A 13 6.47 8.32 -12.37
C LYS A 13 7.45 7.19 -12.61
N GLU A 14 8.43 7.41 -13.48
CA GLU A 14 9.39 6.39 -13.90
C GLU A 14 10.05 5.65 -12.74
N ASN A 15 10.54 6.36 -11.74
CA ASN A 15 11.23 5.75 -10.60
C ASN A 15 10.28 5.08 -9.56
N TRP A 16 8.97 5.24 -9.73
CA TRP A 16 7.96 4.77 -8.78
C TRP A 16 6.96 3.79 -9.39
N ARG A 17 7.11 3.52 -10.71
CA ARG A 17 6.23 2.58 -11.38
C ARG A 17 6.80 1.17 -11.31
N ILE A 18 5.90 0.20 -11.25
CA ILE A 18 6.25 -1.22 -11.20
C ILE A 18 6.50 -1.79 -12.58
N LEU A 19 5.60 -1.51 -13.53
CA LEU A 19 5.63 -2.11 -14.86
C LEU A 19 6.87 -1.68 -15.66
N GLY A 20 7.55 -2.66 -16.22
CA GLY A 20 8.78 -2.48 -16.99
C GLY A 20 10.05 -2.36 -16.15
N GLU A 21 9.96 -2.53 -14.84
CA GLU A 21 11.07 -2.50 -13.91
C GLU A 21 11.48 -3.91 -13.45
N LYS A 22 12.71 -4.04 -12.95
CA LYS A 22 13.15 -5.30 -12.31
C LYS A 22 12.22 -5.73 -11.18
N THR A 23 11.63 -4.77 -10.49
CA THR A 23 10.68 -5.00 -9.40
C THR A 23 9.49 -5.84 -9.85
N GLU A 24 8.93 -5.59 -11.04
CA GLU A 24 7.84 -6.42 -11.56
C GLU A 24 8.30 -7.86 -11.80
N ILE A 25 9.52 -8.06 -12.30
CA ILE A 25 10.09 -9.39 -12.53
C ILE A 25 10.17 -10.16 -11.21
N TRP A 26 10.63 -9.51 -10.14
CA TRP A 26 10.69 -10.12 -8.81
C TRP A 26 9.31 -10.43 -8.22
N MET A 27 8.36 -9.51 -8.40
CA MET A 27 6.98 -9.72 -7.95
C MET A 27 6.33 -10.89 -8.70
N ARG A 28 6.58 -11.00 -9.99
CA ARG A 28 6.08 -12.10 -10.82
C ARG A 28 6.72 -13.44 -10.42
N ASP A 29 8.02 -13.47 -10.15
CA ASP A 29 8.70 -14.69 -9.63
C ASP A 29 8.06 -15.17 -8.32
N LEU A 30 7.79 -14.26 -7.38
CA LEU A 30 7.14 -14.61 -6.13
C LEU A 30 5.66 -15.04 -6.31
N TYR A 31 4.95 -14.40 -7.25
CA TYR A 31 3.60 -14.79 -7.59
C TYR A 31 3.55 -16.19 -8.20
N GLU A 32 4.43 -16.49 -9.15
CA GLU A 32 4.52 -17.80 -9.81
C GLU A 32 4.99 -18.90 -8.85
N THR A 33 5.88 -18.57 -7.91
CA THR A 33 6.47 -19.53 -6.97
C THR A 33 5.53 -19.84 -5.80
N TYR A 34 4.89 -18.84 -5.21
CA TYR A 34 4.14 -18.96 -3.95
C TYR A 34 2.66 -18.59 -4.08
N GLY A 35 2.22 -18.11 -5.23
CA GLY A 35 0.85 -17.63 -5.44
C GLY A 35 0.56 -16.28 -4.73
N VAL A 36 1.59 -15.57 -4.25
CA VAL A 36 1.40 -14.30 -3.54
C VAL A 36 0.89 -13.21 -4.46
N LYS A 37 -0.09 -12.45 -3.98
CA LYS A 37 -0.62 -11.26 -4.63
C LYS A 37 -0.28 -10.03 -3.81
N TYR A 38 -0.45 -8.86 -4.38
CA TYR A 38 0.00 -7.61 -3.78
C TYR A 38 -1.12 -6.59 -3.68
N ASN A 39 -1.16 -5.87 -2.55
CA ASN A 39 -1.92 -4.64 -2.44
C ASN A 39 -1.02 -3.45 -2.76
N LEU A 40 -1.33 -2.73 -3.82
CA LEU A 40 -0.61 -1.52 -4.23
C LEU A 40 -1.34 -0.30 -3.68
N PHE A 41 -0.69 0.45 -2.82
CA PHE A 41 -1.22 1.69 -2.27
C PHE A 41 -0.74 2.87 -3.12
N ILE A 42 -1.67 3.48 -3.85
CA ILE A 42 -1.41 4.44 -4.92
C ILE A 42 -1.92 5.82 -4.51
N PRO A 43 -1.03 6.82 -4.33
CA PRO A 43 -1.43 8.21 -4.26
C PRO A 43 -2.06 8.65 -5.59
N SER A 44 -3.27 9.21 -5.56
CA SER A 44 -4.00 9.47 -6.81
C SER A 44 -3.42 10.63 -7.64
N ASN A 45 -2.58 11.49 -7.05
CA ASN A 45 -1.79 12.52 -7.73
C ASN A 45 -0.50 12.82 -6.97
N HIS A 46 0.40 11.88 -6.89
CA HIS A 46 1.61 11.95 -6.06
C HIS A 46 2.38 13.25 -6.24
N HIS A 47 2.58 13.97 -5.12
CA HIS A 47 3.27 15.27 -5.06
C HIS A 47 2.72 16.34 -6.03
N ASN A 48 1.43 16.23 -6.42
CA ASN A 48 0.78 17.09 -7.40
C ASN A 48 1.49 17.11 -8.78
N THR A 49 2.04 15.98 -9.18
CA THR A 49 2.83 15.88 -10.42
C THR A 49 2.57 14.61 -11.23
N SER A 50 1.70 13.73 -10.74
CA SER A 50 1.46 12.42 -11.35
C SER A 50 0.02 11.98 -11.15
N PRO A 51 -0.98 12.72 -11.69
CA PRO A 51 -2.37 12.32 -11.57
C PRO A 51 -2.58 10.99 -12.31
N ILE A 52 -3.27 10.07 -11.66
CA ILE A 52 -3.56 8.77 -12.28
C ILE A 52 -4.51 8.90 -13.45
N SER A 53 -5.36 9.92 -13.48
CA SER A 53 -6.27 10.24 -14.61
C SER A 53 -5.55 10.44 -15.94
N GLU A 54 -4.33 10.97 -15.91
CA GLU A 54 -3.46 11.12 -17.09
C GLU A 54 -2.69 9.82 -17.44
N ASN A 55 -2.85 8.77 -16.64
CA ASN A 55 -2.12 7.51 -16.73
C ASN A 55 -3.05 6.29 -16.72
N LYS A 56 -4.21 6.40 -17.37
CA LYS A 56 -5.25 5.37 -17.38
C LYS A 56 -4.77 4.01 -17.88
N GLU A 57 -3.95 3.99 -18.94
CA GLU A 57 -3.42 2.74 -19.49
C GLU A 57 -2.50 2.04 -18.48
N TRP A 58 -1.70 2.78 -17.71
CA TRP A 58 -0.86 2.19 -16.67
C TRP A 58 -1.69 1.55 -15.55
N ILE A 59 -2.79 2.18 -15.11
CA ILE A 59 -3.73 1.58 -14.15
C ILE A 59 -4.33 0.29 -14.74
N LYS A 60 -4.76 0.33 -16.00
CA LYS A 60 -5.29 -0.84 -16.69
C LYS A 60 -4.27 -1.96 -16.78
N GLU A 61 -3.02 -1.67 -17.15
CA GLU A 61 -1.93 -2.65 -17.22
C GLU A 61 -1.71 -3.33 -15.86
N LEU A 62 -1.70 -2.57 -14.75
CA LEU A 62 -1.59 -3.15 -13.40
C LEU A 62 -2.72 -4.13 -13.11
N VAL A 63 -3.96 -3.74 -13.40
CA VAL A 63 -5.14 -4.59 -13.18
C VAL A 63 -5.09 -5.85 -14.03
N ASP A 64 -4.71 -5.73 -15.30
CA ASP A 64 -4.67 -6.83 -16.27
C ASP A 64 -3.64 -7.92 -15.90
N THR A 65 -2.63 -7.61 -15.06
CA THR A 65 -1.69 -8.63 -14.57
C THR A 65 -2.34 -9.71 -13.71
N GLY A 66 -3.45 -9.39 -13.04
CA GLY A 66 -4.10 -10.26 -12.06
C GLY A 66 -3.31 -10.47 -10.76
N MET A 67 -2.14 -9.85 -10.62
CA MET A 67 -1.29 -9.95 -9.42
C MET A 67 -1.63 -8.90 -8.37
N PHE A 68 -2.29 -7.79 -8.76
CA PHE A 68 -2.43 -6.61 -7.94
C PHE A 68 -3.88 -6.28 -7.59
N GLU A 69 -4.11 -5.91 -6.33
CA GLU A 69 -5.26 -5.12 -5.90
C GLU A 69 -4.80 -3.68 -5.70
N LEU A 70 -5.45 -2.73 -6.37
CA LEU A 70 -5.10 -1.32 -6.25
C LEU A 70 -5.93 -0.69 -5.12
N SER A 71 -5.26 0.06 -4.25
CA SER A 71 -5.83 0.67 -3.06
C SER A 71 -5.41 2.14 -2.98
N ALA A 72 -6.24 2.97 -2.37
CA ALA A 72 -5.95 4.39 -2.26
C ALA A 72 -4.87 4.68 -1.21
N HIS A 73 -3.98 5.65 -1.50
CA HIS A 73 -2.92 6.11 -0.61
C HIS A 73 -2.86 7.64 -0.50
N GLY A 74 -4.01 8.24 -0.20
CA GLY A 74 -4.15 9.69 -0.26
C GLY A 74 -4.23 10.24 -1.68
N HIS A 75 -4.19 11.55 -1.78
CA HIS A 75 -4.20 12.26 -3.06
C HIS A 75 -2.81 12.75 -3.45
N TYR A 76 -2.22 13.67 -2.66
CA TYR A 76 -0.91 14.23 -2.94
C TYR A 76 0.24 13.54 -2.21
N HIS A 77 -0.05 12.76 -1.19
CA HIS A 77 0.96 12.22 -0.27
C HIS A 77 1.81 13.33 0.38
N GLN A 78 1.22 14.48 0.67
CA GLN A 78 1.89 15.65 1.24
C GLN A 78 0.96 16.39 2.19
N THR A 79 1.51 16.90 3.30
CA THR A 79 0.81 17.85 4.18
C THR A 79 0.74 19.23 3.55
N SER A 80 -0.16 20.09 4.07
CA SER A 80 -0.18 21.50 3.75
C SER A 80 1.07 22.22 4.28
N ASP A 81 1.60 21.78 5.44
CA ASP A 81 2.88 22.23 6.01
C ASP A 81 3.96 21.17 5.83
N LYS A 82 4.61 21.18 4.66
CA LYS A 82 5.69 20.26 4.28
C LYS A 82 6.88 20.27 5.25
N THR A 83 7.08 21.35 5.99
CA THR A 83 8.21 21.49 6.91
C THR A 83 7.97 20.76 8.23
N LYS A 84 6.70 20.56 8.59
CA LYS A 84 6.30 20.03 9.88
C LYS A 84 6.00 18.53 9.89
N PHE A 85 5.27 18.05 8.88
CA PHE A 85 4.76 16.68 8.86
C PHE A 85 5.19 15.89 7.61
N GLY A 86 5.91 16.54 6.69
CA GLY A 86 6.42 15.86 5.49
C GLY A 86 5.29 15.29 4.63
N GLU A 87 5.20 13.99 4.59
CA GLU A 87 4.32 13.26 3.67
C GLU A 87 3.04 12.71 4.32
N MET A 88 2.75 13.06 5.57
CA MET A 88 1.56 12.61 6.31
C MET A 88 0.32 13.44 5.94
N GLU A 89 -0.30 13.18 4.80
CA GLU A 89 -1.27 14.06 4.15
C GLU A 89 -2.48 14.49 5.00
N PHE A 90 -3.05 13.59 5.82
CA PHE A 90 -4.28 13.85 6.57
C PHE A 90 -4.06 14.23 8.05
N VAL A 91 -2.85 14.65 8.41
CA VAL A 91 -2.48 14.92 9.81
C VAL A 91 -2.88 16.32 10.25
N ASP A 92 -2.81 17.30 9.36
CA ASP A 92 -2.99 18.72 9.68
C ASP A 92 -4.23 19.37 9.03
N MET A 93 -5.10 18.57 8.39
CA MET A 93 -6.31 19.06 7.74
C MET A 93 -7.46 19.26 8.71
N ASN A 94 -8.19 20.36 8.56
CA ASN A 94 -9.51 20.49 9.15
C ASN A 94 -10.54 19.66 8.35
N GLU A 95 -11.76 19.52 8.88
CA GLU A 95 -12.77 18.65 8.29
C GLU A 95 -13.14 19.06 6.84
N ALA A 96 -13.24 20.36 6.54
CA ALA A 96 -13.57 20.85 5.20
C ALA A 96 -12.45 20.56 4.20
N GLN A 97 -11.20 20.74 4.59
CA GLN A 97 -10.03 20.42 3.78
C GLN A 97 -9.95 18.90 3.52
N CYS A 98 -10.25 18.10 4.53
CA CYS A 98 -10.28 16.66 4.40
C CYS A 98 -11.33 16.21 3.39
N ILE A 99 -12.58 16.71 3.48
CA ILE A 99 -13.65 16.38 2.54
C ILE A 99 -13.26 16.75 1.11
N GLU A 100 -12.68 17.92 0.91
CA GLU A 100 -12.24 18.36 -0.41
C GLU A 100 -11.14 17.46 -0.97
N ARG A 101 -10.16 17.10 -0.12
CA ARG A 101 -9.06 16.22 -0.53
C ARG A 101 -9.56 14.81 -0.90
N ILE A 102 -10.51 14.27 -0.16
CA ILE A 102 -11.15 12.99 -0.49
C ILE A 102 -11.88 13.08 -1.83
N LYS A 103 -12.62 14.15 -2.10
CA LYS A 103 -13.28 14.33 -3.39
C LYS A 103 -12.28 14.37 -4.56
N MET A 104 -11.19 15.11 -4.41
CA MET A 104 -10.13 15.14 -5.41
C MET A 104 -9.57 13.75 -5.68
N MET A 105 -9.23 13.02 -4.62
CA MET A 105 -8.74 11.64 -4.70
C MET A 105 -9.72 10.73 -5.43
N MET A 106 -10.99 10.74 -5.04
CA MET A 106 -12.00 9.87 -5.64
C MET A 106 -12.29 10.24 -7.12
N SER A 107 -12.23 11.54 -7.47
CA SER A 107 -12.37 11.98 -8.87
C SER A 107 -11.26 11.42 -9.78
N GLU A 108 -10.03 11.31 -9.28
CA GLU A 108 -8.94 10.68 -10.02
C GLU A 108 -9.21 9.19 -10.28
N TRP A 109 -9.68 8.47 -9.25
CA TRP A 109 -10.03 7.05 -9.38
C TRP A 109 -11.23 6.83 -10.32
N GLU A 110 -12.23 7.69 -10.26
CA GLU A 110 -13.38 7.67 -11.20
C GLU A 110 -12.92 7.89 -12.65
N ALA A 111 -12.00 8.83 -12.88
CA ALA A 111 -11.46 9.14 -14.20
C ALA A 111 -10.75 7.95 -14.86
N VAL A 112 -10.17 7.02 -14.08
CA VAL A 112 -9.52 5.80 -14.58
C VAL A 112 -10.44 4.58 -14.59
N ASP A 113 -11.72 4.76 -14.27
CA ASP A 113 -12.74 3.70 -14.27
C ASP A 113 -12.39 2.54 -13.33
N TYR A 114 -11.78 2.87 -12.17
CA TYR A 114 -11.44 1.93 -11.12
C TYR A 114 -11.93 2.43 -9.76
N LYS A 115 -12.54 1.55 -8.97
CA LYS A 115 -12.97 1.85 -7.61
C LYS A 115 -12.15 1.05 -6.60
N PRO A 116 -11.18 1.66 -5.90
CA PRO A 116 -10.44 0.98 -4.85
C PRO A 116 -11.37 0.58 -3.70
N LYS A 117 -11.23 -0.64 -3.20
CA LYS A 117 -12.02 -1.11 -2.06
C LYS A 117 -11.47 -0.63 -0.72
N GLY A 118 -10.18 -0.39 -0.68
CA GLY A 118 -9.51 -0.03 0.54
C GLY A 118 -8.55 1.14 0.41
N TRP A 119 -8.08 1.56 1.57
CA TRP A 119 -7.13 2.66 1.66
C TRP A 119 -6.12 2.46 2.79
N ARG A 120 -4.97 3.11 2.65
CA ARG A 120 -3.97 3.34 3.69
C ARG A 120 -3.63 4.82 3.70
N ASN A 121 -3.54 5.40 4.89
CA ASN A 121 -3.16 6.80 5.00
C ASN A 121 -1.64 6.98 4.83
N PRO A 122 -1.17 7.97 4.07
CA PRO A 122 0.23 8.35 4.05
C PRO A 122 0.76 8.57 5.47
N GLY A 123 1.91 7.94 5.80
CA GLY A 123 2.48 7.98 7.14
C GLY A 123 1.68 7.26 8.22
N TRP A 124 0.67 6.46 7.86
CA TRP A 124 -0.16 5.65 8.78
C TRP A 124 -1.00 6.43 9.79
N VAL A 125 -0.98 7.76 9.74
CA VAL A 125 -1.66 8.64 10.69
C VAL A 125 -2.73 9.46 10.00
N CYS A 126 -3.92 9.53 10.60
CA CYS A 126 -5.07 10.25 10.08
C CYS A 126 -5.86 10.91 11.21
N GLN A 127 -6.36 12.11 10.99
CA GLN A 127 -7.26 12.75 11.95
C GLN A 127 -8.59 11.97 12.04
N PRO A 128 -9.18 11.84 13.24
CA PRO A 128 -10.43 11.08 13.43
C PRO A 128 -11.59 11.53 12.52
N HIS A 129 -11.69 12.85 12.27
CA HIS A 129 -12.72 13.35 11.36
C HIS A 129 -12.45 12.96 9.91
N CYS A 130 -11.18 12.86 9.48
CA CYS A 130 -10.83 12.36 8.15
C CYS A 130 -11.17 10.86 8.03
N VAL A 131 -10.84 10.06 9.04
CA VAL A 131 -11.22 8.62 9.09
C VAL A 131 -12.73 8.45 8.89
N LYS A 132 -13.55 9.27 9.59
CA LYS A 132 -15.01 9.24 9.46
C LYS A 132 -15.51 9.47 8.03
N HIS A 133 -14.84 10.32 7.25
CA HIS A 133 -15.23 10.58 5.86
C HIS A 133 -14.67 9.51 4.92
N LEU A 134 -13.41 9.12 5.07
CA LEU A 134 -12.79 8.05 4.28
C LEU A 134 -13.53 6.71 4.42
N SER A 135 -14.02 6.38 5.64
CA SER A 135 -14.79 5.16 5.87
C SER A 135 -16.12 5.06 5.12
N LYS A 136 -16.58 6.13 4.50
CA LYS A 136 -17.78 6.10 3.64
C LYS A 136 -17.46 5.72 2.18
N GLU A 137 -16.21 5.90 1.78
CA GLU A 137 -15.75 5.65 0.41
C GLU A 137 -15.16 4.24 0.26
N PHE A 138 -14.63 3.66 1.34
CA PHE A 138 -13.88 2.41 1.31
C PHE A 138 -14.48 1.34 2.22
N GLU A 139 -14.31 0.07 1.82
CA GLU A 139 -14.79 -1.09 2.56
C GLU A 139 -13.86 -1.47 3.73
N TRP A 140 -12.56 -1.17 3.59
CA TRP A 140 -11.54 -1.46 4.59
C TRP A 140 -10.42 -0.41 4.59
N ALA A 141 -9.66 -0.40 5.69
CA ALA A 141 -8.47 0.44 5.85
C ALA A 141 -7.32 -0.34 6.48
N ALA A 142 -6.10 -0.12 5.99
CA ALA A 142 -4.87 -0.58 6.60
C ALA A 142 -4.24 0.58 7.38
N LEU A 143 -4.58 0.72 8.65
CA LEU A 143 -4.13 1.78 9.55
C LEU A 143 -3.22 1.25 10.65
N HIS A 144 -2.48 2.13 11.31
CA HIS A 144 -1.75 1.76 12.52
C HIS A 144 -2.73 1.37 13.64
N TYR A 145 -2.39 0.32 14.42
CA TYR A 145 -3.26 -0.23 15.48
C TYR A 145 -3.79 0.81 16.49
N GLN A 146 -3.05 1.90 16.72
CA GLN A 146 -3.46 2.99 17.62
C GLN A 146 -4.62 3.85 17.06
N HIS A 147 -4.92 3.72 15.77
CA HIS A 147 -5.97 4.46 15.07
C HIS A 147 -7.13 3.58 14.63
N ASN A 148 -7.17 2.34 15.14
CA ASN A 148 -8.17 1.35 14.77
C ASN A 148 -9.53 1.64 15.41
N HIS A 149 -10.28 2.56 14.81
CA HIS A 149 -11.63 2.90 15.21
C HIS A 149 -12.62 2.41 14.15
N ASN A 150 -13.02 1.15 14.18
CA ASN A 150 -14.07 0.57 13.34
C ASN A 150 -13.66 0.03 11.96
N PHE A 151 -12.40 -0.29 11.70
CA PHE A 151 -11.97 -0.94 10.48
C PHE A 151 -11.55 -2.40 10.69
N LYS A 152 -11.73 -3.22 9.65
CA LYS A 152 -11.47 -4.67 9.70
C LYS A 152 -10.02 -5.04 10.02
N TRP A 153 -9.04 -4.14 9.79
CA TRP A 153 -7.64 -4.51 9.77
C TRP A 153 -6.72 -3.45 10.35
N ASP A 154 -5.94 -3.88 11.29
CA ASP A 154 -4.72 -3.25 11.76
C ASP A 154 -3.60 -4.26 11.58
N LEU A 155 -2.95 -4.21 10.42
CA LEU A 155 -1.88 -5.13 10.08
C LEU A 155 -0.54 -4.43 10.26
N LYS A 156 0.29 -4.97 11.15
CA LYS A 156 1.59 -4.40 11.45
C LYS A 156 2.69 -5.30 10.95
N MET A 157 3.29 -4.93 9.82
CA MET A 157 4.57 -5.52 9.47
C MET A 157 5.47 -4.57 8.70
N VAL A 158 6.71 -4.51 9.11
CA VAL A 158 7.74 -3.67 8.54
C VAL A 158 8.94 -4.56 8.23
N PHE A 159 9.53 -4.40 7.08
CA PHE A 159 10.87 -4.90 6.81
C PHE A 159 11.82 -4.28 7.85
N GLY A 160 12.52 -5.09 8.61
CA GLY A 160 13.50 -4.61 9.57
C GLY A 160 14.77 -4.07 8.89
N GLU A 161 15.66 -3.46 9.65
CA GLU A 161 16.95 -2.97 9.14
C GLU A 161 17.79 -4.06 8.47
N ASP A 162 17.61 -5.32 8.87
CA ASP A 162 18.34 -6.50 8.40
C ASP A 162 17.52 -7.32 7.37
N GLY A 163 16.45 -6.75 6.81
CA GLY A 163 15.54 -7.45 5.92
C GLY A 163 14.32 -8.04 6.64
N ILE A 164 13.63 -8.97 5.95
CA ILE A 164 12.45 -9.62 6.50
C ILE A 164 12.88 -10.81 7.36
N HIS A 165 12.68 -10.70 8.67
CA HIS A 165 12.89 -11.82 9.57
C HIS A 165 11.55 -12.32 10.13
N GLU A 166 11.42 -13.63 10.31
CA GLU A 166 10.25 -14.26 10.95
C GLU A 166 9.96 -13.63 12.33
N THR A 167 10.99 -13.24 13.07
CA THR A 167 10.86 -12.59 14.38
C THR A 167 10.25 -11.18 14.32
N SER A 168 10.24 -10.54 13.18
CA SER A 168 9.57 -9.24 12.96
C SER A 168 8.12 -9.41 12.55
N ILE A 169 7.67 -10.64 12.28
CA ILE A 169 6.31 -10.98 11.90
C ILE A 169 5.42 -10.93 13.15
N LYS A 170 4.66 -9.88 13.31
CA LYS A 170 3.56 -9.85 14.27
C LYS A 170 2.29 -10.29 13.56
N THR A 171 1.84 -11.47 13.90
CA THR A 171 0.52 -11.95 13.46
C THR A 171 -0.57 -11.26 14.26
N HIS A 172 -1.57 -10.77 13.59
CA HIS A 172 -2.83 -10.36 14.19
C HIS A 172 -3.92 -11.25 13.58
N ASP A 173 -4.62 -12.00 14.43
CA ASP A 173 -5.73 -12.89 14.01
C ASP A 173 -5.37 -13.84 12.84
N ASP A 174 -4.22 -14.52 12.94
CA ASP A 174 -3.70 -15.43 11.91
C ASP A 174 -3.34 -14.78 10.55
N ASN A 175 -3.19 -13.46 10.52
CA ASN A 175 -2.80 -12.74 9.32
C ASN A 175 -1.36 -12.21 9.41
N ILE A 176 -0.63 -12.36 8.32
CA ILE A 176 0.73 -11.84 8.14
C ILE A 176 0.68 -10.81 7.02
N MET A 177 1.22 -9.60 7.24
CA MET A 177 1.44 -8.63 6.19
C MET A 177 2.90 -8.23 6.10
N PHE A 178 3.47 -8.35 4.90
CA PHE A 178 4.72 -7.69 4.54
C PHE A 178 4.41 -6.33 3.92
N GLN A 179 4.95 -5.27 4.52
CA GLN A 179 4.78 -3.91 4.02
C GLN A 179 6.12 -3.39 3.49
N SER A 180 6.08 -2.77 2.32
CA SER A 180 7.25 -2.18 1.66
C SER A 180 6.88 -0.88 0.94
N HIS A 181 7.90 -0.19 0.43
CA HIS A 181 7.76 0.94 -0.48
C HIS A 181 8.36 0.58 -1.84
N ILE A 182 7.83 1.16 -2.90
CA ILE A 182 8.34 0.87 -4.24
C ILE A 182 9.74 1.45 -4.46
N PHE A 183 10.02 2.61 -3.88
CA PHE A 183 11.27 3.34 -4.04
C PHE A 183 11.53 4.31 -2.88
N GLY A 184 12.83 4.61 -2.60
CA GLY A 184 13.23 5.73 -1.73
C GLY A 184 12.82 5.60 -0.27
N SER A 185 12.87 4.42 0.26
CA SER A 185 12.41 4.13 1.61
C SER A 185 13.27 4.72 2.70
N TRP A 186 12.62 5.36 3.66
CA TRP A 186 13.22 5.83 4.92
C TRP A 186 13.72 4.67 5.80
N ASN A 187 13.14 3.47 5.63
CA ASN A 187 13.36 2.31 6.48
C ASN A 187 14.07 1.14 5.75
N LYS A 188 14.70 1.40 4.62
CA LYS A 188 15.36 0.38 3.79
C LYS A 188 14.45 -0.80 3.39
N ASN A 189 13.14 -0.57 3.32
CA ASN A 189 12.14 -1.56 2.92
C ASN A 189 11.66 -1.38 1.48
N GLU A 190 12.46 -0.77 0.65
CA GLU A 190 12.23 -0.61 -0.79
C GLU A 190 12.54 -1.91 -1.56
N TRP A 191 12.01 -2.02 -2.76
CA TRP A 191 12.26 -3.15 -3.65
C TRP A 191 13.65 -3.06 -4.29
N THR A 192 14.66 -3.57 -3.57
CA THR A 192 16.02 -3.82 -4.07
C THR A 192 16.22 -5.32 -4.27
N GLN A 193 17.26 -5.69 -5.01
CA GLN A 193 17.60 -7.11 -5.18
C GLN A 193 17.85 -7.79 -3.81
N SER A 194 18.56 -7.13 -2.90
CA SER A 194 18.82 -7.67 -1.57
C SER A 194 17.54 -7.92 -0.79
N ASN A 195 16.60 -6.95 -0.81
CA ASN A 195 15.32 -7.10 -0.10
C ASN A 195 14.43 -8.16 -0.76
N TYR A 196 14.45 -8.27 -2.08
CA TYR A 196 13.78 -9.36 -2.78
C TYR A 196 14.32 -10.73 -2.35
N GLU A 197 15.65 -10.91 -2.32
CA GLU A 197 16.29 -12.17 -1.89
C GLU A 197 15.94 -12.52 -0.44
N GLN A 198 15.93 -11.53 0.46
CA GLN A 198 15.51 -11.70 1.85
C GLN A 198 14.03 -12.09 1.96
N LEU A 199 13.16 -11.42 1.21
CA LEU A 199 11.74 -11.76 1.16
C LEU A 199 11.54 -13.20 0.69
N LYS A 200 12.23 -13.60 -0.37
CA LYS A 200 12.17 -14.96 -0.91
C LYS A 200 12.57 -16.01 0.12
N LEU A 201 13.68 -15.80 0.84
CA LEU A 201 14.10 -16.68 1.94
C LEU A 201 13.06 -16.76 3.05
N SER A 202 12.45 -15.64 3.42
CA SER A 202 11.40 -15.61 4.44
C SER A 202 10.14 -16.34 3.99
N LEU A 203 9.76 -16.20 2.72
CA LEU A 203 8.63 -16.94 2.14
C LEU A 203 8.93 -18.44 2.07
N ASP A 204 10.13 -18.85 1.64
CA ASP A 204 10.56 -20.24 1.67
C ASP A 204 10.39 -20.84 3.07
N HIS A 205 10.86 -20.14 4.09
CA HIS A 205 10.73 -20.57 5.48
C HIS A 205 9.26 -20.68 5.91
N LEU A 206 8.45 -19.65 5.63
CA LEU A 206 7.03 -19.63 5.99
C LEU A 206 6.25 -20.76 5.32
N PHE A 207 6.40 -20.95 4.02
CA PHE A 207 5.67 -21.99 3.27
C PHE A 207 6.16 -23.41 3.59
N THR A 208 7.41 -23.55 4.05
CA THR A 208 7.94 -24.85 4.48
C THR A 208 7.43 -25.26 5.87
N ASN A 209 7.30 -24.31 6.79
CA ASN A 209 7.04 -24.61 8.19
C ASN A 209 5.59 -24.33 8.64
N HIS A 210 4.78 -23.66 7.82
CA HIS A 210 3.42 -23.26 8.15
C HIS A 210 2.47 -23.47 6.98
N GLU A 211 1.20 -23.68 7.28
CA GLU A 211 0.13 -23.66 6.28
C GLU A 211 -0.21 -22.20 5.96
N ILE A 212 0.31 -21.70 4.83
CA ILE A 212 0.17 -20.31 4.38
C ILE A 212 -0.82 -20.23 3.21
N THR A 213 -1.76 -19.30 3.30
CA THR A 213 -2.69 -18.97 2.23
C THR A 213 -2.44 -17.53 1.77
N PRO A 214 -1.85 -17.30 0.58
CA PRO A 214 -1.70 -15.95 0.04
C PRO A 214 -3.07 -15.31 -0.21
N LYS A 215 -3.21 -14.04 0.21
CA LYS A 215 -4.42 -13.25 0.11
C LYS A 215 -4.11 -11.79 -0.25
N ILE A 216 -5.03 -11.13 -0.92
CA ILE A 216 -5.12 -9.66 -0.91
C ILE A 216 -5.99 -9.23 0.28
N ILE A 217 -5.87 -7.98 0.71
CA ILE A 217 -6.55 -7.49 1.92
C ILE A 217 -8.08 -7.62 1.79
N SER A 218 -8.66 -7.42 0.62
CA SER A 218 -10.10 -7.56 0.41
C SER A 218 -10.62 -9.01 0.52
N GLU A 219 -9.74 -10.02 0.52
CA GLU A 219 -10.09 -11.43 0.66
C GLU A 219 -10.00 -11.94 2.11
N ILE A 220 -9.55 -11.10 3.02
CA ILE A 220 -9.44 -11.38 4.44
C ILE A 220 -10.54 -10.65 5.18
#